data_bfe5b0ee16a037f05c696eb17bb1c98c
#
_entry.id   bfe5b0ee16a037f05c696eb17bb1c98c
#
_cell.length_a   1.000
_cell.length_b   1.000
_cell.length_c   1.000
_cell.angle_alpha   90.00
_cell.angle_beta   90.00
_cell.angle_gamma   90.00
#
_symmetry.space_group_name_H-M   'P 1'
#
loop_
_entity.id
_entity.type
_entity.pdbx_description
1 polymer ?
#
loop_
_entity_poly.entity_id
_entity_poly.type
_entity_poly.pdbx_seq_one_letter_code
_entity_poly.pdbx_strand_id
1 'polypeptide(L)'
;MEGPGREVKLGRLRHAAAYEAIRQCQAEKDWSICWLCKQAGIARASYYQWLKRDVPEGEKENEVIAQLIQEYDERFHHILGYRRMTDWINRLNHTHYSRNRIHRLMKGLNLHSVIRCKKAKYRRATPEATSENILHRDFLAERPNQKWATDVTEFKWYEGLVAKKLYLSAILDLYDRSIVAYVVSGRNDNKLVFDTFEQAIRKNPEARPLLHSDRGFQYTSKAFQIKLSKQGMEQSMSRVGHCIDNGPVEGFWGIVKAEMYSLNKFSNSDELRSAIDQYVHFYNYERFQERFGVRTPMEVRAAALATKSPEQFPIAENKRIKKYKAKFAA
;
A
#
# COMPACT_ATOMS: atom_id res chain seq x y z
N MET A 1 -19.92 -4.60 28.40
CA MET A 1 -19.07 -4.06 29.50
C MET A 1 -17.72 -3.71 28.87
N GLU A 2 -17.56 -2.44 28.55
CA GLU A 2 -16.28 -1.91 28.05
C GLU A 2 -15.30 -1.89 29.21
N GLY A 3 -14.19 -2.59 29.07
CA GLY A 3 -13.11 -2.55 30.05
C GLY A 3 -12.41 -1.19 30.04
N PRO A 4 -11.85 -0.72 31.17
CA PRO A 4 -11.19 0.57 31.25
C PRO A 4 -10.07 0.65 30.21
N GLY A 5 -10.08 1.73 29.44
CA GLY A 5 -9.07 2.00 28.41
C GLY A 5 -7.66 1.84 28.96
N ARG A 6 -6.84 1.04 28.30
CA ARG A 6 -5.42 0.85 28.65
C ARG A 6 -4.69 2.17 28.40
N GLU A 7 -4.40 2.91 29.47
CA GLU A 7 -3.45 4.00 29.40
C GLU A 7 -2.11 3.50 28.85
N VAL A 8 -1.72 4.03 27.72
CA VAL A 8 -0.48 3.65 27.04
C VAL A 8 0.69 4.39 27.70
N LYS A 9 1.66 3.64 28.22
CA LYS A 9 2.86 4.21 28.84
C LYS A 9 3.80 4.76 27.79
N LEU A 10 3.66 6.02 27.46
CA LEU A 10 4.40 6.73 26.40
C LEU A 10 5.76 7.27 26.88
N GLY A 11 6.06 7.19 28.17
CA GLY A 11 7.28 7.70 28.79
C GLY A 11 8.33 6.63 29.10
N ARG A 12 9.61 7.05 29.22
CA ARG A 12 10.75 6.20 29.64
C ARG A 12 10.93 6.08 31.17
N LEU A 13 9.97 6.51 31.95
CA LEU A 13 10.10 6.45 33.40
C LEU A 13 10.12 5.01 33.90
N ARG A 14 11.21 4.70 34.58
CA ARG A 14 11.30 3.47 35.36
C ARG A 14 10.18 3.50 36.42
N HIS A 15 9.35 2.47 36.47
CA HIS A 15 8.21 2.38 37.41
C HIS A 15 7.01 3.30 37.17
N ALA A 16 6.84 3.99 36.01
CA ALA A 16 5.69 4.85 35.73
C ALA A 16 4.36 4.14 35.99
N ALA A 17 4.27 2.86 35.58
CA ALA A 17 3.09 2.04 35.82
C ALA A 17 2.75 1.79 37.28
N ALA A 18 3.79 1.63 38.10
CA ALA A 18 3.59 1.37 39.50
C ALA A 18 3.21 2.67 40.23
N TYR A 19 3.76 3.81 39.80
CA TYR A 19 3.31 5.11 40.32
C TYR A 19 1.86 5.39 40.01
N GLU A 20 1.42 5.10 38.77
CA GLU A 20 0.03 5.29 38.36
C GLU A 20 -0.92 4.34 39.13
N ALA A 21 -0.55 3.06 39.26
CA ALA A 21 -1.30 2.10 40.05
C ALA A 21 -1.42 2.52 41.56
N ILE A 22 -0.34 3.08 42.12
CA ILE A 22 -0.37 3.62 43.47
C ILE A 22 -1.36 4.78 43.57
N ARG A 23 -1.33 5.71 42.60
CA ARG A 23 -2.26 6.86 42.54
C ARG A 23 -3.71 6.40 42.46
N GLN A 24 -4.00 5.46 41.57
CA GLN A 24 -5.37 4.91 41.40
C GLN A 24 -5.84 4.17 42.65
N CYS A 25 -5.05 3.27 43.20
CA CYS A 25 -5.43 2.52 44.40
C CYS A 25 -5.62 3.45 45.60
N GLN A 26 -4.84 4.52 45.70
CA GLN A 26 -5.04 5.51 46.77
C GLN A 26 -6.33 6.28 46.56
N ALA A 27 -6.65 6.69 45.32
CA ALA A 27 -7.87 7.43 44.99
C ALA A 27 -9.17 6.57 45.14
N GLU A 28 -9.12 5.30 44.70
CA GLU A 28 -10.30 4.42 44.72
C GLU A 28 -10.54 3.74 46.04
N LYS A 29 -9.51 3.41 46.80
CA LYS A 29 -9.58 2.53 47.98
C LYS A 29 -9.03 3.19 49.27
N ASP A 30 -8.56 4.42 49.18
CA ASP A 30 -7.97 5.19 50.27
C ASP A 30 -6.84 4.44 51.02
N TRP A 31 -6.12 3.57 50.30
CA TRP A 31 -5.00 2.83 50.89
C TRP A 31 -3.79 3.73 51.14
N SER A 32 -3.10 3.47 52.23
CA SER A 32 -1.90 4.24 52.60
C SER A 32 -0.83 4.20 51.53
N ILE A 33 -0.39 5.38 51.06
CA ILE A 33 0.72 5.53 50.08
C ILE A 33 1.98 4.82 50.59
N CYS A 34 2.23 4.84 51.89
CA CYS A 34 3.38 4.16 52.47
C CYS A 34 3.32 2.65 52.27
N TRP A 35 2.14 2.04 52.46
CA TRP A 35 1.93 0.62 52.25
C TRP A 35 1.99 0.26 50.75
N LEU A 36 1.32 1.03 49.89
CA LEU A 36 1.32 0.83 48.45
C LEU A 36 2.75 0.90 47.86
N CYS A 37 3.54 1.89 48.26
CA CYS A 37 4.94 2.01 47.81
C CYS A 37 5.78 0.82 48.26
N LYS A 38 5.58 0.33 49.49
CA LYS A 38 6.26 -0.86 50.01
C LYS A 38 5.90 -2.12 49.20
N GLN A 39 4.63 -2.33 48.87
CA GLN A 39 4.17 -3.45 48.04
C GLN A 39 4.72 -3.40 46.60
N ALA A 40 4.82 -2.19 46.04
CA ALA A 40 5.35 -1.97 44.70
C ALA A 40 6.88 -1.98 44.62
N GLY A 41 7.58 -2.09 45.76
CA GLY A 41 9.04 -2.02 45.83
C GLY A 41 9.62 -0.65 45.43
N ILE A 42 8.88 0.43 45.72
CA ILE A 42 9.20 1.80 45.30
C ILE A 42 9.49 2.67 46.52
N ALA A 43 10.55 3.47 46.41
CA ALA A 43 10.82 4.47 47.43
C ALA A 43 9.73 5.54 47.47
N ARG A 44 9.15 5.81 48.63
CA ARG A 44 8.10 6.83 48.78
C ARG A 44 8.52 8.21 48.29
N ALA A 45 9.77 8.59 48.50
CA ALA A 45 10.31 9.86 48.00
C ALA A 45 10.23 9.95 46.44
N SER A 46 10.54 8.86 45.75
CA SER A 46 10.46 8.79 44.30
C SER A 46 9.02 8.93 43.79
N TYR A 47 8.04 8.38 44.52
CA TYR A 47 6.63 8.56 44.22
C TYR A 47 6.17 10.02 44.33
N TYR A 48 6.56 10.68 45.43
CA TYR A 48 6.22 12.09 45.61
C TYR A 48 6.97 13.02 44.64
N GLN A 49 8.20 12.70 44.26
CA GLN A 49 8.88 13.42 43.18
C GLN A 49 8.14 13.26 41.85
N TRP A 50 7.65 12.05 41.55
CA TRP A 50 6.85 11.79 40.35
C TRP A 50 5.52 12.56 40.37
N LEU A 51 4.85 12.67 41.48
CA LEU A 51 3.61 13.45 41.62
C LEU A 51 3.82 14.95 41.40
N LYS A 52 4.97 15.49 41.79
CA LYS A 52 5.28 16.91 41.68
C LYS A 52 6.00 17.31 40.40
N ARG A 53 6.36 16.33 39.57
CA ARG A 53 7.12 16.63 38.37
C ARG A 53 6.23 17.28 37.30
N ASP A 54 6.76 18.27 36.62
CA ASP A 54 6.19 18.73 35.38
C ASP A 54 6.33 17.65 34.31
N VAL A 55 5.27 17.42 33.53
CA VAL A 55 5.33 16.48 32.39
C VAL A 55 6.26 17.06 31.33
N PRO A 56 7.38 16.38 31.00
CA PRO A 56 8.31 16.88 29.99
C PRO A 56 7.61 17.09 28.65
N GLU A 57 8.04 18.11 27.91
CA GLU A 57 7.48 18.43 26.61
C GLU A 57 7.46 17.24 25.64
N GLY A 58 8.54 16.43 25.66
CA GLY A 58 8.62 15.22 24.85
C GLY A 58 7.60 14.13 25.22
N GLU A 59 7.04 14.12 26.45
CA GLU A 59 5.94 13.22 26.83
C GLU A 59 4.60 13.75 26.33
N LYS A 60 4.33 15.04 26.47
CA LYS A 60 3.14 15.70 25.89
C LYS A 60 3.09 15.50 24.37
N GLU A 61 4.22 15.70 23.72
CA GLU A 61 4.34 15.47 22.29
C GLU A 61 4.12 13.98 21.91
N ASN A 62 4.55 13.03 22.75
CA ASN A 62 4.26 11.62 22.52
C ASN A 62 2.75 11.29 22.62
N GLU A 63 2.00 11.99 23.46
CA GLU A 63 0.54 11.85 23.55
C GLU A 63 -0.13 12.32 22.27
N VAL A 64 0.28 13.48 21.75
CA VAL A 64 -0.21 14.00 20.45
C VAL A 64 0.11 13.01 19.32
N ILE A 65 1.35 12.51 19.27
CA ILE A 65 1.74 11.53 18.24
C ILE A 65 0.93 10.23 18.40
N ALA A 66 0.65 9.78 19.61
CA ALA A 66 -0.13 8.57 19.85
C ALA A 66 -1.58 8.72 19.34
N GLN A 67 -2.20 9.88 19.54
CA GLN A 67 -3.52 10.19 18.98
C GLN A 67 -3.50 10.17 17.45
N LEU A 68 -2.52 10.80 16.81
CA LEU A 68 -2.35 10.75 15.36
C LEU A 68 -2.13 9.32 14.83
N ILE A 69 -1.35 8.51 15.55
CA ILE A 69 -1.15 7.10 15.19
C ILE A 69 -2.49 6.33 15.22
N GLN A 70 -3.31 6.52 16.24
CA GLN A 70 -4.60 5.85 16.37
C GLN A 70 -5.57 6.31 15.28
N GLU A 71 -5.69 7.62 15.05
CA GLU A 71 -6.54 8.19 14.01
C GLU A 71 -6.17 7.63 12.61
N TYR A 72 -4.88 7.62 12.27
CA TYR A 72 -4.45 7.13 10.95
C TYR A 72 -4.51 5.61 10.84
N ASP A 73 -4.31 4.87 11.94
CA ASP A 73 -4.47 3.43 11.95
C ASP A 73 -5.92 3.01 11.65
N GLU A 74 -6.89 3.70 12.26
CA GLU A 74 -8.32 3.50 12.00
C GLU A 74 -8.70 3.97 10.58
N ARG A 75 -8.32 5.19 10.21
CA ARG A 75 -8.63 5.78 8.89
C ARG A 75 -8.15 4.91 7.74
N PHE A 76 -7.00 4.28 7.87
CA PHE A 76 -6.40 3.44 6.83
C PHE A 76 -6.55 1.94 7.12
N HIS A 77 -7.56 1.54 7.90
CA HIS A 77 -7.94 0.14 8.13
C HIS A 77 -6.76 -0.75 8.56
N HIS A 78 -5.89 -0.24 9.44
CA HIS A 78 -4.75 -0.95 10.04
C HIS A 78 -3.69 -1.44 9.02
N ILE A 79 -3.64 -0.87 7.81
CA ILE A 79 -2.67 -1.27 6.78
C ILE A 79 -1.30 -0.59 6.91
N LEU A 80 -1.17 0.45 7.75
CA LEU A 80 0.06 1.20 7.90
C LEU A 80 1.01 0.53 8.90
N GLY A 81 2.14 -0.02 8.42
CA GLY A 81 3.27 -0.36 9.30
C GLY A 81 4.04 0.89 9.72
N TYR A 82 4.87 0.79 10.79
CA TYR A 82 5.52 1.96 11.39
C TYR A 82 6.28 2.88 10.41
N ARG A 83 6.91 2.34 9.35
CA ARG A 83 7.60 3.16 8.34
C ARG A 83 6.61 4.04 7.58
N ARG A 84 5.56 3.45 7.05
CA ARG A 84 4.50 4.19 6.35
C ARG A 84 3.77 5.13 7.31
N MET A 85 3.44 4.70 8.52
CA MET A 85 2.86 5.56 9.55
C MET A 85 3.72 6.79 9.80
N THR A 86 5.05 6.65 9.90
CA THR A 86 5.97 7.78 10.01
C THR A 86 5.87 8.73 8.82
N ASP A 87 5.89 8.17 7.61
CA ASP A 87 5.83 8.95 6.37
C ASP A 87 4.51 9.73 6.26
N TRP A 88 3.37 9.11 6.65
CA TRP A 88 2.05 9.76 6.68
C TRP A 88 1.97 10.88 7.72
N ILE A 89 2.35 10.60 8.97
CA ILE A 89 2.33 11.61 10.04
C ILE A 89 3.20 12.81 9.64
N ASN A 90 4.44 12.58 9.22
CA ASN A 90 5.35 13.66 8.87
C ASN A 90 4.85 14.47 7.67
N ARG A 91 4.31 13.81 6.65
CA ARG A 91 3.81 14.48 5.45
C ARG A 91 2.58 15.32 5.72
N LEU A 92 1.59 14.77 6.42
CA LEU A 92 0.30 15.43 6.63
C LEU A 92 0.33 16.50 7.72
N ASN A 93 1.25 16.39 8.69
CA ASN A 93 1.36 17.35 9.79
C ASN A 93 2.60 18.24 9.69
N HIS A 94 3.36 18.17 8.58
CA HIS A 94 4.59 18.96 8.38
C HIS A 94 5.61 18.78 9.50
N THR A 95 5.76 17.55 10.02
CA THR A 95 6.66 17.18 11.12
C THR A 95 7.84 16.34 10.63
N HIS A 96 8.82 16.09 11.52
CA HIS A 96 10.03 15.30 11.21
C HIS A 96 10.32 14.25 12.27
N TYR A 97 9.30 13.51 12.72
CA TYR A 97 9.47 12.46 13.72
C TYR A 97 10.29 11.30 13.17
N SER A 98 11.16 10.73 14.04
CA SER A 98 11.98 9.60 13.65
C SER A 98 11.18 8.29 13.59
N ARG A 99 11.55 7.39 12.68
CA ARG A 99 10.94 6.06 12.54
C ARG A 99 11.01 5.24 13.85
N ASN A 100 12.10 5.39 14.62
CA ASN A 100 12.24 4.70 15.90
C ASN A 100 11.25 5.21 16.96
N ARG A 101 10.95 6.52 16.96
CA ARG A 101 9.96 7.11 17.87
C ARG A 101 8.57 6.56 17.58
N ILE A 102 8.13 6.62 16.33
CA ILE A 102 6.82 6.09 15.89
C ILE A 102 6.71 4.59 16.16
N HIS A 103 7.74 3.80 15.81
CA HIS A 103 7.74 2.35 16.08
C HIS A 103 7.56 2.02 17.56
N ARG A 104 8.25 2.75 18.45
CA ARG A 104 8.11 2.57 19.90
C ARG A 104 6.70 2.89 20.39
N LEU A 105 6.10 3.98 19.90
CA LEU A 105 4.73 4.37 20.25
C LEU A 105 3.71 3.37 19.73
N MET A 106 3.78 2.96 18.46
CA MET A 106 2.92 1.91 17.91
C MET A 106 3.03 0.60 18.70
N LYS A 107 4.25 0.20 19.11
CA LYS A 107 4.44 -0.98 19.95
C LYS A 107 3.78 -0.80 21.33
N GLY A 108 3.87 0.40 21.93
CA GLY A 108 3.19 0.73 23.19
C GLY A 108 1.68 0.65 23.09
N LEU A 109 1.13 1.09 21.97
CA LEU A 109 -0.31 1.03 21.63
C LEU A 109 -0.76 -0.37 21.19
N ASN A 110 0.15 -1.33 21.06
CA ASN A 110 -0.12 -2.66 20.48
C ASN A 110 -0.66 -2.61 19.05
N LEU A 111 -0.25 -1.60 18.26
CA LEU A 111 -0.64 -1.41 16.87
C LEU A 111 0.42 -1.94 15.92
N HIS A 112 -0.01 -2.72 14.95
CA HIS A 112 0.84 -3.26 13.89
C HIS A 112 0.03 -3.50 12.62
N SER A 113 0.70 -3.42 11.48
CA SER A 113 0.02 -3.64 10.19
C SER A 113 -0.55 -5.04 10.07
N VAL A 114 -1.79 -5.14 9.61
CA VAL A 114 -2.51 -6.41 9.38
C VAL A 114 -2.17 -7.06 8.04
N ILE A 115 -1.46 -6.36 7.14
CA ILE A 115 -1.07 -6.88 5.83
C ILE A 115 0.19 -7.75 5.92
N ARG A 116 0.38 -8.64 4.91
CA ARG A 116 1.56 -9.51 4.74
C ARG A 116 1.77 -10.57 5.84
N CYS A 117 0.72 -11.20 6.31
CA CYS A 117 0.85 -12.49 7.00
C CYS A 117 1.49 -13.52 6.06
N LYS A 118 2.43 -14.33 6.57
CA LYS A 118 3.11 -15.37 5.76
C LYS A 118 2.09 -16.33 5.14
N LYS A 119 2.09 -16.45 3.79
CA LYS A 119 1.25 -17.39 3.03
C LYS A 119 2.05 -18.60 2.57
N ALA A 120 1.38 -19.76 2.44
CA ALA A 120 1.95 -21.00 1.91
C ALA A 120 2.34 -20.88 0.42
N LYS A 121 3.35 -21.66 -0.01
CA LYS A 121 3.90 -21.63 -1.38
C LYS A 121 2.99 -22.37 -2.37
N TYR A 122 2.73 -21.78 -3.55
CA TYR A 122 1.93 -22.35 -4.65
C TYR A 122 2.81 -22.80 -5.83
N ARG A 123 2.42 -23.88 -6.56
CA ARG A 123 3.11 -24.41 -7.75
C ARG A 123 2.39 -24.00 -9.04
N ARG A 124 3.14 -23.83 -10.14
CA ARG A 124 2.73 -23.23 -11.42
C ARG A 124 2.49 -24.24 -12.54
N ALA A 125 1.65 -23.87 -13.53
CA ALA A 125 1.43 -24.53 -14.82
C ALA A 125 2.03 -23.71 -15.98
N THR A 126 2.34 -24.37 -17.11
CA THR A 126 3.05 -23.81 -18.29
C THR A 126 2.07 -23.34 -19.38
N PRO A 127 2.37 -22.25 -20.12
CA PRO A 127 1.55 -21.72 -21.22
C PRO A 127 2.24 -21.68 -22.60
N GLU A 128 1.45 -21.54 -23.68
CA GLU A 128 1.82 -21.53 -25.11
C GLU A 128 2.00 -20.10 -25.70
N ALA A 129 2.68 -20.04 -26.86
CA ALA A 129 3.28 -18.93 -27.62
C ALA A 129 2.38 -17.69 -27.98
N THR A 130 2.80 -16.55 -28.52
CA THR A 130 3.99 -15.86 -29.04
C THR A 130 3.75 -14.35 -29.28
N SER A 131 4.59 -13.47 -28.85
CA SER A 131 4.99 -12.17 -29.40
C SER A 131 6.27 -11.69 -28.75
N GLU A 132 7.06 -10.82 -29.42
CA GLU A 132 8.37 -10.43 -28.97
C GLU A 132 8.31 -9.58 -27.70
N ASN A 133 9.26 -9.78 -26.75
CA ASN A 133 9.32 -8.99 -25.53
C ASN A 133 10.20 -7.75 -25.77
N ILE A 134 9.61 -6.71 -26.33
CA ILE A 134 10.31 -5.43 -26.64
C ILE A 134 10.72 -4.72 -25.34
N LEU A 135 9.93 -4.86 -24.26
CA LEU A 135 10.20 -4.21 -22.98
C LEU A 135 11.47 -4.72 -22.29
N HIS A 136 11.88 -5.99 -22.55
CA HIS A 136 13.08 -6.62 -21.97
C HIS A 136 13.29 -6.40 -20.46
N ARG A 137 12.19 -6.28 -19.69
CA ARG A 137 12.18 -5.92 -18.26
C ARG A 137 12.74 -4.54 -17.94
N ASP A 138 12.81 -3.66 -18.93
CA ASP A 138 13.12 -2.26 -18.71
C ASP A 138 11.87 -1.49 -18.29
N PHE A 139 11.55 -1.59 -17.00
CA PHE A 139 10.40 -0.93 -16.38
C PHE A 139 10.65 0.54 -16.03
N LEU A 140 11.79 1.09 -16.44
CA LEU A 140 12.08 2.51 -16.29
C LEU A 140 11.41 3.27 -17.44
N ALA A 141 10.65 4.29 -17.08
CA ALA A 141 10.12 5.28 -18.00
C ALA A 141 10.62 6.66 -17.55
N GLU A 142 10.91 7.55 -18.49
CA GLU A 142 11.45 8.88 -18.23
C GLU A 142 10.38 9.93 -18.00
N ARG A 143 9.16 9.64 -18.45
CA ARG A 143 7.99 10.52 -18.33
C ARG A 143 6.68 9.74 -18.32
N PRO A 144 5.59 10.36 -17.81
CA PRO A 144 4.25 9.77 -17.93
C PRO A 144 3.88 9.47 -19.38
N ASN A 145 3.09 8.43 -19.58
CA ASN A 145 2.58 7.99 -20.88
C ASN A 145 3.65 7.50 -21.88
N GLN A 146 4.85 7.15 -21.40
CA GLN A 146 5.90 6.55 -22.24
C GLN A 146 5.77 5.02 -22.31
N LYS A 147 5.48 4.38 -21.18
CA LYS A 147 5.31 2.93 -21.08
C LYS A 147 4.14 2.61 -20.17
N TRP A 148 3.21 1.82 -20.65
CA TRP A 148 2.08 1.29 -19.87
C TRP A 148 2.18 -0.21 -19.71
N ALA A 149 1.77 -0.73 -18.56
CA ALA A 149 1.60 -2.16 -18.33
C ALA A 149 0.14 -2.46 -18.05
N THR A 150 -0.38 -3.54 -18.64
CA THR A 150 -1.77 -3.95 -18.46
C THR A 150 -1.87 -5.43 -18.12
N ASP A 151 -2.89 -5.77 -17.35
CA ASP A 151 -3.21 -7.14 -16.96
C ASP A 151 -4.64 -7.21 -16.44
N VAL A 152 -5.16 -8.44 -16.31
CA VAL A 152 -6.46 -8.74 -15.72
C VAL A 152 -6.29 -9.59 -14.47
N THR A 153 -6.96 -9.22 -13.38
CA THR A 153 -7.00 -10.03 -12.17
C THR A 153 -8.41 -10.47 -11.82
N GLU A 154 -8.55 -11.62 -11.17
CA GLU A 154 -9.81 -12.18 -10.67
C GLU A 154 -9.97 -11.87 -9.19
N PHE A 155 -11.18 -11.46 -8.82
CA PHE A 155 -11.69 -11.42 -7.46
C PHE A 155 -12.88 -12.35 -7.32
N LYS A 156 -13.11 -12.88 -6.12
CA LYS A 156 -14.26 -13.72 -5.80
C LYS A 156 -15.10 -13.02 -4.73
N TRP A 157 -16.40 -13.19 -4.84
CA TRP A 157 -17.33 -12.84 -3.78
C TRP A 157 -18.31 -13.99 -3.57
N TYR A 158 -19.00 -14.02 -2.45
CA TYR A 158 -19.79 -15.16 -2.06
C TYR A 158 -21.24 -14.75 -1.78
N GLU A 159 -22.18 -15.36 -2.51
CA GLU A 159 -23.60 -15.28 -2.27
C GLU A 159 -24.02 -16.57 -1.56
N GLY A 160 -24.11 -16.54 -0.23
CA GLY A 160 -24.20 -17.75 0.58
C GLY A 160 -22.98 -18.67 0.37
N LEU A 161 -23.20 -19.88 -0.12
CA LEU A 161 -22.14 -20.85 -0.42
C LEU A 161 -21.62 -20.80 -1.86
N VAL A 162 -22.22 -19.95 -2.71
CA VAL A 162 -21.84 -19.86 -4.13
C VAL A 162 -20.76 -18.82 -4.33
N ALA A 163 -19.61 -19.27 -4.84
CA ALA A 163 -18.52 -18.38 -5.24
C ALA A 163 -18.80 -17.76 -6.61
N LYS A 164 -18.93 -16.45 -6.69
CA LYS A 164 -19.06 -15.68 -7.91
C LYS A 164 -17.77 -14.89 -8.19
N LYS A 165 -17.55 -14.47 -9.43
CA LYS A 165 -16.31 -13.86 -9.89
C LYS A 165 -16.54 -12.46 -10.43
N LEU A 166 -15.60 -11.57 -10.14
CA LEU A 166 -15.41 -10.30 -10.80
C LEU A 166 -13.99 -10.21 -11.34
N TYR A 167 -13.85 -9.58 -12.49
CA TYR A 167 -12.57 -9.37 -13.16
C TYR A 167 -12.28 -7.88 -13.22
N LEU A 168 -11.07 -7.52 -12.86
CA LEU A 168 -10.55 -6.16 -12.94
C LEU A 168 -9.45 -6.12 -13.97
N SER A 169 -9.67 -5.37 -15.06
CA SER A 169 -8.62 -4.99 -15.99
C SER A 169 -8.10 -3.61 -15.62
N ALA A 170 -6.79 -3.40 -15.63
CA ALA A 170 -6.21 -2.10 -15.38
C ALA A 170 -4.99 -1.82 -16.25
N ILE A 171 -4.75 -0.54 -16.50
CA ILE A 171 -3.55 -0.02 -17.15
C ILE A 171 -2.80 0.83 -16.14
N LEU A 172 -1.54 0.46 -15.89
CA LEU A 172 -0.62 1.11 -14.97
C LEU A 172 0.47 1.82 -15.76
N ASP A 173 0.71 3.09 -15.48
CA ASP A 173 1.84 3.83 -16.02
C ASP A 173 3.14 3.42 -15.32
N LEU A 174 4.19 3.16 -16.09
CA LEU A 174 5.46 2.69 -15.53
C LEU A 174 6.32 3.80 -14.93
N TYR A 175 6.05 5.06 -15.25
CA TYR A 175 6.76 6.20 -14.68
C TYR A 175 6.30 6.51 -13.25
N ASP A 176 5.04 6.89 -13.10
CA ASP A 176 4.46 7.37 -11.83
C ASP A 176 3.71 6.29 -11.06
N ARG A 177 3.53 5.10 -11.65
CA ARG A 177 2.77 3.98 -11.08
C ARG A 177 1.30 4.26 -10.86
N SER A 178 0.74 5.31 -11.48
CA SER A 178 -0.70 5.56 -11.43
C SER A 178 -1.50 4.53 -12.22
N ILE A 179 -2.71 4.27 -11.78
CA ILE A 179 -3.69 3.54 -12.56
C ILE A 179 -4.35 4.53 -13.52
N VAL A 180 -3.96 4.45 -14.78
CA VAL A 180 -4.44 5.32 -15.87
C VAL A 180 -5.91 5.07 -16.16
N ALA A 181 -6.27 3.79 -16.26
CA ALA A 181 -7.63 3.34 -16.50
C ALA A 181 -7.86 1.97 -15.88
N TYR A 182 -9.12 1.66 -15.56
CA TYR A 182 -9.53 0.33 -15.12
C TYR A 182 -11.01 0.12 -15.40
N VAL A 183 -11.39 -1.15 -15.61
CA VAL A 183 -12.79 -1.57 -15.77
C VAL A 183 -13.02 -2.84 -14.96
N VAL A 184 -14.17 -2.91 -14.27
CA VAL A 184 -14.62 -4.08 -13.52
C VAL A 184 -15.78 -4.75 -14.26
N SER A 185 -15.69 -6.05 -14.51
CA SER A 185 -16.70 -6.82 -15.21
C SER A 185 -16.96 -8.17 -14.55
N GLY A 186 -18.16 -8.71 -14.70
CA GLY A 186 -18.48 -10.10 -14.36
C GLY A 186 -17.93 -11.13 -15.35
N ARG A 187 -17.37 -10.69 -16.49
CA ARG A 187 -16.83 -11.55 -17.55
C ARG A 187 -15.39 -11.19 -17.86
N ASN A 188 -14.57 -12.23 -18.05
CA ASN A 188 -13.19 -12.09 -18.52
C ASN A 188 -13.17 -12.28 -20.05
N ASP A 189 -13.54 -11.25 -20.78
CA ASP A 189 -13.65 -11.27 -22.24
C ASP A 189 -12.85 -10.12 -22.89
N ASN A 190 -12.83 -10.09 -24.22
CA ASN A 190 -12.14 -9.05 -24.98
C ASN A 190 -12.72 -7.66 -24.68
N LYS A 191 -14.03 -7.56 -24.42
CA LYS A 191 -14.70 -6.29 -24.14
C LYS A 191 -14.13 -5.63 -22.91
N LEU A 192 -13.86 -6.39 -21.84
CA LEU A 192 -13.27 -5.89 -20.60
C LEU A 192 -11.94 -5.13 -20.87
N VAL A 193 -11.05 -5.73 -21.64
CA VAL A 193 -9.74 -5.13 -21.97
C VAL A 193 -9.87 -3.96 -22.94
N PHE A 194 -10.78 -4.08 -23.93
CA PHE A 194 -11.02 -3.02 -24.91
C PHE A 194 -11.61 -1.78 -24.26
N ASP A 195 -12.60 -1.93 -23.39
CA ASP A 195 -13.19 -0.82 -22.62
C ASP A 195 -12.13 -0.14 -21.73
N THR A 196 -11.25 -0.92 -21.11
CA THR A 196 -10.12 -0.40 -20.30
C THR A 196 -9.16 0.43 -21.15
N PHE A 197 -8.80 -0.08 -22.33
CA PHE A 197 -7.92 0.61 -23.26
C PHE A 197 -8.56 1.90 -23.79
N GLU A 198 -9.82 1.85 -24.21
CA GLU A 198 -10.56 3.03 -24.69
C GLU A 198 -10.70 4.10 -23.60
N GLN A 199 -10.90 3.70 -22.35
CA GLN A 199 -10.93 4.63 -21.23
C GLN A 199 -9.56 5.31 -21.04
N ALA A 200 -8.45 4.57 -21.17
CA ALA A 200 -7.10 5.12 -21.06
C ALA A 200 -6.82 6.16 -22.14
N ILE A 201 -7.19 5.87 -23.40
CA ILE A 201 -7.03 6.78 -24.53
C ILE A 201 -7.90 8.02 -24.37
N ARG A 202 -9.16 7.88 -23.94
CA ARG A 202 -10.04 9.05 -23.70
C ARG A 202 -9.46 10.00 -22.64
N LYS A 203 -8.82 9.46 -21.62
CA LYS A 203 -8.15 10.27 -20.57
C LYS A 203 -6.82 10.87 -21.03
N ASN A 204 -6.16 10.28 -22.01
CA ASN A 204 -4.83 10.68 -22.50
C ASN A 204 -4.80 10.59 -24.05
N PRO A 205 -5.48 11.46 -24.78
CA PRO A 205 -5.68 11.34 -26.23
C PRO A 205 -4.37 11.44 -27.03
N GLU A 206 -3.40 12.20 -26.53
CA GLU A 206 -2.09 12.38 -27.15
C GLU A 206 -1.06 11.30 -26.76
N ALA A 207 -1.40 10.40 -25.84
CA ALA A 207 -0.46 9.37 -25.37
C ALA A 207 -0.23 8.30 -26.46
N ARG A 208 1.04 7.94 -26.64
CA ARG A 208 1.47 6.86 -27.55
C ARG A 208 2.49 5.96 -26.81
N PRO A 209 2.09 5.34 -25.68
CA PRO A 209 3.00 4.51 -24.91
C PRO A 209 3.31 3.18 -25.61
N LEU A 210 4.46 2.60 -25.26
CA LEU A 210 4.67 1.17 -25.42
C LEU A 210 3.75 0.43 -24.44
N LEU A 211 2.78 -0.34 -24.96
CA LEU A 211 1.86 -1.11 -24.12
C LEU A 211 2.40 -2.52 -23.87
N HIS A 212 2.72 -2.83 -22.62
CA HIS A 212 3.17 -4.17 -22.22
C HIS A 212 2.02 -4.96 -21.59
N SER A 213 1.84 -6.21 -22.02
CA SER A 213 0.84 -7.13 -21.48
C SER A 213 1.42 -8.54 -21.25
N ASP A 214 0.67 -9.38 -20.57
CA ASP A 214 0.85 -10.81 -20.66
C ASP A 214 0.35 -11.35 -22.03
N ARG A 215 0.32 -12.68 -22.17
CA ARG A 215 -0.19 -13.36 -23.37
C ARG A 215 -1.63 -13.86 -23.20
N GLY A 216 -2.43 -13.13 -22.43
CA GLY A 216 -3.85 -13.41 -22.34
C GLY A 216 -4.52 -13.34 -23.72
N PHE A 217 -5.54 -14.18 -23.93
CA PHE A 217 -6.23 -14.27 -25.25
C PHE A 217 -6.81 -12.92 -25.69
N GLN A 218 -7.13 -12.02 -24.76
CA GLN A 218 -7.63 -10.68 -25.04
C GLN A 218 -6.57 -9.85 -25.76
N TYR A 219 -5.31 -9.91 -25.27
CA TYR A 219 -4.18 -9.12 -25.77
C TYR A 219 -3.60 -9.67 -27.07
N THR A 220 -3.74 -10.98 -27.32
CA THR A 220 -3.29 -11.65 -28.55
C THR A 220 -4.31 -11.58 -29.67
N SER A 221 -5.51 -11.06 -29.41
CA SER A 221 -6.56 -10.96 -30.41
C SER A 221 -6.21 -9.94 -31.51
N LYS A 222 -6.49 -10.30 -32.79
CA LYS A 222 -6.30 -9.38 -33.93
C LYS A 222 -7.06 -8.05 -33.74
N ALA A 223 -8.24 -8.10 -33.12
CA ALA A 223 -9.03 -6.91 -32.84
C ALA A 223 -8.31 -5.93 -31.91
N PHE A 224 -7.60 -6.42 -30.89
CA PHE A 224 -6.80 -5.57 -29.98
C PHE A 224 -5.59 -4.96 -30.70
N GLN A 225 -4.89 -5.75 -31.50
CA GLN A 225 -3.76 -5.27 -32.31
C GLN A 225 -4.17 -4.15 -33.28
N ILE A 226 -5.33 -4.29 -33.95
CA ILE A 226 -5.90 -3.25 -34.82
C ILE A 226 -6.19 -1.97 -34.00
N LYS A 227 -6.73 -2.09 -32.77
CA LYS A 227 -7.00 -0.93 -31.92
C LYS A 227 -5.70 -0.20 -31.56
N LEU A 228 -4.63 -0.92 -31.20
CA LEU A 228 -3.32 -0.34 -30.92
C LEU A 228 -2.73 0.37 -32.14
N SER A 229 -2.73 -0.29 -33.29
CA SER A 229 -2.20 0.27 -34.54
C SER A 229 -2.93 1.56 -34.95
N LYS A 230 -4.26 1.61 -34.78
CA LYS A 230 -5.06 2.83 -35.05
C LYS A 230 -4.66 4.01 -34.15
N GLN A 231 -4.12 3.74 -32.97
CA GLN A 231 -3.61 4.75 -32.05
C GLN A 231 -2.11 5.02 -32.22
N GLY A 232 -1.44 4.39 -33.19
CA GLY A 232 -0.01 4.50 -33.38
C GLY A 232 0.82 3.98 -32.21
N MET A 233 0.30 2.96 -31.50
CA MET A 233 0.96 2.36 -30.35
C MET A 233 1.57 1.01 -30.67
N GLU A 234 2.71 0.72 -30.05
CA GLU A 234 3.38 -0.57 -30.13
C GLU A 234 3.00 -1.47 -28.96
N GLN A 235 2.97 -2.78 -29.21
CA GLN A 235 2.70 -3.79 -28.21
C GLN A 235 3.96 -4.59 -27.87
N SER A 236 4.24 -4.72 -26.59
CA SER A 236 5.21 -5.64 -26.03
C SER A 236 4.50 -6.73 -25.23
N MET A 237 4.94 -7.98 -25.34
CA MET A 237 4.35 -9.08 -24.57
C MET A 237 5.37 -9.82 -23.73
N SER A 238 4.95 -10.24 -22.53
CA SER A 238 5.74 -11.12 -21.65
C SER A 238 6.12 -12.42 -22.37
N ARG A 239 7.26 -12.99 -22.01
CA ARG A 239 7.66 -14.32 -22.52
C ARG A 239 6.88 -15.43 -21.84
N VAL A 240 6.79 -16.58 -22.51
CA VAL A 240 6.12 -17.77 -21.99
C VAL A 240 6.72 -18.19 -20.64
N GLY A 241 5.86 -18.34 -19.62
CA GLY A 241 6.28 -18.81 -18.30
C GLY A 241 7.07 -17.80 -17.45
N HIS A 242 7.25 -16.55 -17.92
CA HIS A 242 8.02 -15.51 -17.22
C HIS A 242 7.11 -14.41 -16.68
N CYS A 243 6.32 -14.71 -15.63
CA CYS A 243 5.47 -13.72 -14.97
C CYS A 243 6.23 -12.46 -14.47
N ILE A 244 7.52 -12.57 -14.22
CA ILE A 244 8.41 -11.43 -13.86
C ILE A 244 8.44 -10.35 -14.95
N ASP A 245 8.09 -10.69 -16.19
CA ASP A 245 8.09 -9.75 -17.31
C ASP A 245 6.97 -8.70 -17.18
N ASN A 246 5.88 -8.98 -16.41
CA ASN A 246 4.81 -8.02 -16.08
C ASN A 246 4.80 -7.62 -14.58
N GLY A 247 5.99 -7.66 -13.94
CA GLY A 247 6.17 -7.44 -12.50
C GLY A 247 5.50 -6.19 -11.90
N PRO A 248 5.50 -5.02 -12.54
CA PRO A 248 4.88 -3.82 -11.99
C PRO A 248 3.37 -3.94 -11.75
N VAL A 249 2.60 -4.45 -12.71
CA VAL A 249 1.15 -4.61 -12.56
C VAL A 249 0.80 -5.81 -11.67
N GLU A 250 1.59 -6.89 -11.71
CA GLU A 250 1.47 -7.99 -10.74
C GLU A 250 1.72 -7.51 -9.31
N GLY A 251 2.69 -6.60 -9.14
CA GLY A 251 2.96 -5.93 -7.86
C GLY A 251 1.76 -5.13 -7.37
N PHE A 252 1.08 -4.40 -8.25
CA PHE A 252 -0.15 -3.69 -7.94
C PHE A 252 -1.26 -4.65 -7.49
N TRP A 253 -1.47 -5.77 -8.21
CA TRP A 253 -2.44 -6.79 -7.77
C TRP A 253 -2.13 -7.35 -6.38
N GLY A 254 -0.85 -7.57 -6.09
CA GLY A 254 -0.42 -7.99 -4.75
C GLY A 254 -0.78 -6.99 -3.66
N ILE A 255 -0.66 -5.69 -3.94
CA ILE A 255 -0.98 -4.59 -3.04
C ILE A 255 -2.51 -4.50 -2.83
N VAL A 256 -3.30 -4.43 -3.90
CA VAL A 256 -4.78 -4.38 -3.85
C VAL A 256 -5.34 -5.57 -3.06
N LYS A 257 -4.85 -6.78 -3.36
CA LYS A 257 -5.31 -7.99 -2.67
C LYS A 257 -4.93 -8.01 -1.19
N ALA A 258 -3.78 -7.47 -0.82
CA ALA A 258 -3.34 -7.44 0.57
C ALA A 258 -3.98 -6.30 1.39
N GLU A 259 -4.15 -5.12 0.80
CA GLU A 259 -4.57 -3.92 1.52
C GLU A 259 -6.10 -3.71 1.50
N MET A 260 -6.81 -4.32 0.54
CA MET A 260 -8.27 -4.18 0.43
C MET A 260 -8.98 -5.55 0.44
N TYR A 261 -8.69 -6.42 -0.54
CA TYR A 261 -9.52 -7.60 -0.76
C TYR A 261 -9.41 -8.64 0.36
N SER A 262 -8.21 -8.93 0.86
CA SER A 262 -7.99 -9.95 1.90
C SER A 262 -8.47 -9.51 3.30
N LEU A 263 -8.73 -8.24 3.51
CA LEU A 263 -9.19 -7.67 4.78
C LEU A 263 -10.71 -7.61 4.89
N ASN A 264 -11.42 -7.78 3.76
CA ASN A 264 -12.86 -7.62 3.68
C ASN A 264 -13.53 -8.91 3.19
N LYS A 265 -14.80 -9.09 3.57
CA LYS A 265 -15.68 -10.10 3.01
C LYS A 265 -16.77 -9.38 2.24
N PHE A 266 -17.02 -9.80 1.02
CA PHE A 266 -18.00 -9.17 0.13
C PHE A 266 -19.17 -10.12 -0.07
N SER A 267 -20.39 -9.63 0.18
CA SER A 267 -21.63 -10.38 0.07
C SER A 267 -22.31 -10.21 -1.29
N ASN A 268 -21.98 -9.14 -2.03
CA ASN A 268 -22.50 -8.89 -3.38
C ASN A 268 -21.46 -8.22 -4.28
N SER A 269 -21.79 -8.14 -5.58
CA SER A 269 -20.91 -7.58 -6.60
C SER A 269 -20.70 -6.07 -6.45
N ASP A 270 -21.68 -5.36 -5.94
CA ASP A 270 -21.65 -3.89 -5.88
C ASP A 270 -20.78 -3.41 -4.73
N GLU A 271 -20.80 -4.10 -3.59
CA GLU A 271 -19.84 -3.88 -2.51
C GLU A 271 -18.39 -4.06 -2.99
N LEU A 272 -18.12 -5.15 -3.71
CA LEU A 272 -16.77 -5.41 -4.23
C LEU A 272 -16.36 -4.37 -5.29
N ARG A 273 -17.27 -3.93 -6.17
CA ARG A 273 -17.03 -2.86 -7.14
C ARG A 273 -16.70 -1.55 -6.45
N SER A 274 -17.55 -1.15 -5.50
CA SER A 274 -17.35 0.08 -4.72
C SER A 274 -16.02 0.06 -3.98
N ALA A 275 -15.65 -1.06 -3.37
CA ALA A 275 -14.36 -1.21 -2.69
C ALA A 275 -13.17 -1.11 -3.65
N ILE A 276 -13.28 -1.66 -4.87
CA ILE A 276 -12.25 -1.52 -5.91
C ILE A 276 -12.12 -0.06 -6.34
N ASP A 277 -13.24 0.63 -6.59
CA ASP A 277 -13.25 2.03 -7.03
C ASP A 277 -12.63 2.95 -5.96
N GLN A 278 -13.03 2.79 -4.70
CA GLN A 278 -12.45 3.52 -3.56
C GLN A 278 -10.96 3.23 -3.41
N TYR A 279 -10.56 1.96 -3.56
CA TYR A 279 -9.16 1.59 -3.43
C TYR A 279 -8.28 2.16 -4.55
N VAL A 280 -8.75 2.16 -5.81
CA VAL A 280 -8.00 2.77 -6.91
C VAL A 280 -7.87 4.27 -6.71
N HIS A 281 -8.92 4.94 -6.19
CA HIS A 281 -8.83 6.35 -5.82
C HIS A 281 -7.78 6.56 -4.73
N PHE A 282 -7.87 5.83 -3.62
CA PHE A 282 -6.88 5.87 -2.54
C PHE A 282 -5.45 5.62 -3.05
N TYR A 283 -5.27 4.60 -3.88
CA TYR A 283 -3.95 4.25 -4.45
C TYR A 283 -3.35 5.39 -5.26
N ASN A 284 -4.14 6.05 -6.08
CA ASN A 284 -3.70 7.12 -6.96
C ASN A 284 -3.47 8.45 -6.22
N TYR A 285 -4.34 8.82 -5.29
CA TYR A 285 -4.41 10.18 -4.74
C TYR A 285 -4.01 10.30 -3.26
N GLU A 286 -4.03 9.21 -2.50
CA GLU A 286 -3.79 9.27 -1.06
C GLU A 286 -2.65 8.34 -0.61
N ARG A 287 -2.33 7.28 -1.36
CA ARG A 287 -1.34 6.31 -0.99
C ARG A 287 0.08 6.79 -1.30
N PHE A 288 0.77 7.32 -0.30
CA PHE A 288 2.16 7.74 -0.43
C PHE A 288 3.09 6.57 -0.70
N GLN A 289 4.11 6.81 -1.55
CA GLN A 289 5.13 5.85 -1.93
C GLN A 289 6.52 6.37 -1.61
N GLU A 290 7.27 5.62 -0.78
CA GLU A 290 8.63 5.98 -0.36
C GLU A 290 9.58 6.23 -1.55
N ARG A 291 9.45 5.42 -2.63
CA ARG A 291 10.24 5.59 -3.85
C ARG A 291 10.06 6.94 -4.54
N PHE A 292 8.98 7.62 -4.29
CA PHE A 292 8.65 8.94 -4.85
C PHE A 292 8.88 10.09 -3.86
N GLY A 293 9.69 9.85 -2.82
CA GLY A 293 9.89 10.87 -1.77
C GLY A 293 8.60 11.15 -0.99
N VAL A 294 7.84 10.09 -0.66
CA VAL A 294 6.57 10.17 0.10
C VAL A 294 5.52 11.03 -0.63
N ARG A 295 5.42 10.83 -1.95
CA ARG A 295 4.36 11.43 -2.79
C ARG A 295 3.42 10.35 -3.32
N THR A 296 2.22 10.75 -3.69
CA THR A 296 1.25 9.89 -4.38
C THR A 296 1.60 9.74 -5.86
N PRO A 297 1.11 8.69 -6.55
CA PRO A 297 1.24 8.56 -7.99
C PRO A 297 0.78 9.79 -8.76
N MET A 298 -0.35 10.40 -8.38
CA MET A 298 -0.91 11.56 -9.08
C MET A 298 -0.15 12.86 -8.80
N GLU A 299 0.44 13.04 -7.60
CA GLU A 299 1.36 14.15 -7.33
C GLU A 299 2.59 14.08 -8.23
N VAL A 300 3.17 12.88 -8.39
CA VAL A 300 4.33 12.65 -9.27
C VAL A 300 3.96 12.92 -10.72
N ARG A 301 2.80 12.41 -11.18
CA ARG A 301 2.30 12.64 -12.53
C ARG A 301 2.08 14.12 -12.82
N ALA A 302 1.42 14.83 -11.93
CA ALA A 302 1.16 16.27 -12.08
C ALA A 302 2.47 17.08 -12.16
N ALA A 303 3.43 16.80 -11.28
CA ALA A 303 4.75 17.44 -11.30
C ALA A 303 5.51 17.16 -12.60
N ALA A 304 5.46 15.91 -13.10
CA ALA A 304 6.14 15.53 -14.32
C ALA A 304 5.53 16.16 -15.58
N LEU A 305 4.22 16.31 -15.63
CA LEU A 305 3.52 16.95 -16.76
C LEU A 305 3.74 18.47 -16.80
N ALA A 306 4.06 19.09 -15.67
CA ALA A 306 4.33 20.51 -15.56
C ALA A 306 5.76 20.92 -16.00
N THR A 307 6.66 19.96 -16.29
CA THR A 307 8.07 20.24 -16.63
C THR A 307 8.53 19.52 -17.89
N LYS A 308 9.52 20.12 -18.58
CA LYS A 308 10.19 19.48 -19.71
C LYS A 308 11.21 18.41 -19.30
N SER A 309 11.74 18.49 -18.06
CA SER A 309 12.72 17.56 -17.50
C SER A 309 12.15 16.94 -16.22
N PRO A 310 11.32 15.90 -16.31
CA PRO A 310 10.74 15.23 -15.15
C PRO A 310 11.81 14.58 -14.26
N GLU A 311 11.54 14.56 -12.96
CA GLU A 311 12.37 13.88 -11.97
C GLU A 311 12.46 12.38 -12.28
N GLN A 312 13.65 11.80 -12.17
CA GLN A 312 13.87 10.40 -12.45
C GLN A 312 13.84 9.55 -11.17
N PHE A 313 13.14 8.44 -11.22
CA PHE A 313 12.98 7.51 -10.10
C PHE A 313 13.66 6.18 -10.42
N PRO A 314 14.96 6.02 -10.12
CA PRO A 314 15.67 4.79 -10.42
C PRO A 314 15.04 3.59 -9.70
N ILE A 315 14.93 2.48 -10.42
CA ILE A 315 14.46 1.22 -9.86
C ILE A 315 15.68 0.45 -9.39
N ALA A 316 15.73 0.11 -8.09
CA ALA A 316 16.77 -0.76 -7.56
C ALA A 316 16.73 -2.10 -8.33
N GLU A 317 17.85 -2.45 -8.98
CA GLU A 317 17.93 -3.62 -9.84
C GLU A 317 17.77 -4.90 -9.01
N ASN A 318 16.70 -5.65 -9.28
CA ASN A 318 16.47 -6.93 -8.61
C ASN A 318 17.58 -7.91 -9.00
N LYS A 319 18.23 -8.57 -8.01
CA LYS A 319 19.30 -9.56 -8.22
C LYS A 319 18.94 -10.63 -9.26
N ARG A 320 17.67 -11.02 -9.36
CA ARG A 320 17.17 -11.98 -10.36
C ARG A 320 17.14 -11.37 -11.76
N ILE A 321 16.77 -10.10 -11.87
CA ILE A 321 16.76 -9.36 -13.15
C ILE A 321 18.21 -9.15 -13.62
N LYS A 322 19.13 -8.76 -12.72
CA LYS A 322 20.56 -8.63 -13.02
C LYS A 322 21.17 -9.94 -13.53
N LYS A 323 20.93 -11.04 -12.81
CA LYS A 323 21.38 -12.38 -13.23
C LYS A 323 20.78 -12.82 -14.58
N TYR A 324 19.55 -12.38 -14.87
CA TYR A 324 18.91 -12.66 -16.15
C TYR A 324 19.54 -11.84 -17.29
N LYS A 325 19.69 -10.52 -17.13
CA LYS A 325 20.32 -9.65 -18.13
C LYS A 325 21.74 -10.12 -18.47
N ALA A 326 22.52 -10.53 -17.46
CA ALA A 326 23.87 -11.08 -17.67
C ALA A 326 23.91 -12.37 -18.51
N LYS A 327 22.83 -13.16 -18.56
CA LYS A 327 22.75 -14.37 -19.38
C LYS A 327 22.49 -14.10 -20.87
N PHE A 328 22.03 -12.92 -21.22
CA PHE A 328 21.62 -12.55 -22.58
C PHE A 328 22.36 -11.32 -23.13
N ALA A 329 23.35 -10.84 -22.37
CA ALA A 329 24.25 -9.77 -22.80
C ALA A 329 25.57 -10.31 -23.40
N ALA A 330 25.69 -11.64 -23.57
CA ALA A 330 26.83 -12.33 -24.19
C ALA A 330 26.46 -12.84 -25.59
#